data_c46b151306eccc050704c27ef130fc73
#
_entry.id   c46b151306eccc050704c27ef130fc73
#
_cell.length_a   1.000
_cell.length_b   1.000
_cell.length_c   1.000
_cell.angle_alpha   90.00
_cell.angle_beta   90.00
_cell.angle_gamma   90.00
#
_symmetry.space_group_name_H-M   'P 1'
#
loop_
_entity.id
_entity.type
_entity.pdbx_description
1 polymer ?
#
loop_
_entity_poly.entity_id
_entity_poly.type
_entity_poly.pdbx_seq_one_letter_code
_entity_poly.pdbx_strand_id
1 'polypeptide(L)'
;MKFKKLLLVFAIAFSLFGCQSSSSEIEIVDLADLPEFTGEPYVVVNNNVPDFEESDKNTNSFEYYSDLDALGRCGVAYANVSKELMPVESRGSIGQVKPSGWQTVKYDQISGKYLYNRCHLIGFLLTGENANEKNLITGTRY
;
A
#
# COMPACT_ATOMS: atom_id res chain seq x y z
N MET A 1 21.24 40.17 -45.15
CA MET A 1 21.80 39.11 -44.31
C MET A 1 21.48 39.30 -42.82
N LYS A 2 20.26 39.70 -42.42
CA LYS A 2 19.87 39.92 -41.00
C LYS A 2 18.60 39.18 -40.56
N PHE A 3 17.97 38.42 -41.44
CA PHE A 3 16.70 37.69 -41.12
C PHE A 3 16.88 36.23 -40.72
N LYS A 4 18.08 35.65 -40.88
CA LYS A 4 18.32 34.22 -40.51
C LYS A 4 18.73 33.98 -39.08
N LYS A 5 19.07 35.03 -38.29
CA LYS A 5 19.44 34.91 -36.87
C LYS A 5 18.27 35.02 -35.90
N LEU A 6 17.09 35.51 -36.35
CA LEU A 6 15.90 35.69 -35.50
C LEU A 6 15.04 34.43 -35.37
N LEU A 7 15.17 33.51 -36.30
CA LEU A 7 14.41 32.23 -36.28
C LEU A 7 15.00 31.16 -35.37
N LEU A 8 16.27 31.30 -34.98
CA LEU A 8 16.95 30.31 -34.14
C LEU A 8 16.69 30.55 -32.62
N VAL A 9 16.32 31.75 -32.21
CA VAL A 9 16.05 32.08 -30.81
C VAL A 9 14.62 31.67 -30.39
N PHE A 10 13.69 31.54 -31.35
CA PHE A 10 12.31 31.14 -31.06
C PHE A 10 12.11 29.61 -30.92
N ALA A 11 13.05 28.80 -31.41
CA ALA A 11 12.96 27.34 -31.33
C ALA A 11 13.44 26.77 -29.97
N ILE A 12 14.16 27.55 -29.17
CA ILE A 12 14.71 27.09 -27.87
C ILE A 12 13.75 27.40 -26.70
N ALA A 13 12.77 28.28 -26.89
CA ALA A 13 11.83 28.66 -25.82
C ALA A 13 10.65 27.69 -25.64
N PHE A 14 10.50 26.65 -26.49
CA PHE A 14 9.34 25.75 -26.47
C PHE A 14 9.60 24.37 -25.85
N SER A 15 10.81 24.12 -25.36
CA SER A 15 11.22 22.81 -24.81
C SER A 15 11.29 22.74 -23.27
N LEU A 16 10.72 23.70 -22.54
CA LEU A 16 10.72 23.70 -21.07
C LEU A 16 9.32 23.58 -20.43
N PHE A 17 8.30 23.16 -21.19
CA PHE A 17 7.10 22.63 -20.56
C PHE A 17 7.30 21.14 -20.31
N GLY A 18 8.12 20.83 -19.33
CA GLY A 18 8.16 19.51 -18.70
C GLY A 18 6.79 19.24 -18.09
N CYS A 19 6.16 18.11 -18.49
CA CYS A 19 5.05 17.56 -17.77
C CYS A 19 5.47 17.39 -16.31
N GLN A 20 4.94 18.24 -15.44
CA GLN A 20 4.89 17.95 -14.02
C GLN A 20 3.83 16.86 -13.85
N SER A 21 4.24 15.60 -13.87
CA SER A 21 3.45 14.54 -13.28
C SER A 21 3.36 14.86 -11.79
N SER A 22 2.22 15.35 -11.36
CA SER A 22 1.86 15.37 -9.95
C SER A 22 1.67 13.91 -9.52
N SER A 23 2.73 13.24 -9.11
CA SER A 23 2.61 12.12 -8.22
C SER A 23 2.04 12.69 -6.93
N SER A 24 0.79 12.41 -6.61
CA SER A 24 0.27 12.57 -5.27
C SER A 24 1.15 11.68 -4.38
N GLU A 25 2.10 12.25 -3.68
CA GLU A 25 2.78 11.57 -2.60
C GLU A 25 1.69 11.25 -1.57
N ILE A 26 1.39 9.97 -1.38
CA ILE A 26 0.53 9.53 -0.29
C ILE A 26 1.26 9.93 0.98
N GLU A 27 0.69 10.86 1.73
CA GLU A 27 1.24 11.30 3.01
C GLU A 27 1.23 10.09 3.96
N ILE A 28 2.40 9.52 4.18
CA ILE A 28 2.56 8.42 5.14
C ILE A 28 2.47 9.06 6.51
N VAL A 29 1.47 8.68 7.31
CA VAL A 29 1.37 9.07 8.71
C VAL A 29 2.69 8.72 9.40
N ASP A 30 3.38 9.72 9.95
CA ASP A 30 4.60 9.49 10.70
C ASP A 30 4.25 8.66 11.95
N LEU A 31 5.01 7.60 12.19
CA LEU A 31 4.85 6.79 13.40
C LEU A 31 5.04 7.61 14.69
N ALA A 32 5.74 8.76 14.59
CA ALA A 32 5.89 9.70 15.69
C ALA A 32 4.57 10.41 16.07
N ASP A 33 3.60 10.48 15.16
CA ASP A 33 2.30 11.09 15.40
C ASP A 33 1.30 10.14 16.06
N LEU A 34 1.66 8.86 16.20
CA LEU A 34 0.79 7.90 16.89
C LEU A 34 0.76 8.17 18.40
N PRO A 35 -0.43 8.13 19.01
CA PRO A 35 -0.55 8.25 20.47
C PRO A 35 0.26 7.18 21.22
N GLU A 36 0.78 7.54 22.39
CA GLU A 36 1.48 6.57 23.24
C GLU A 36 0.58 5.41 23.66
N PHE A 37 1.17 4.24 23.84
CA PHE A 37 0.45 3.06 24.31
C PHE A 37 -0.08 3.26 25.74
N THR A 38 -1.40 3.13 25.90
CA THR A 38 -2.12 3.35 27.20
C THR A 38 -2.54 2.07 27.90
N GLY A 39 -2.15 0.89 27.37
CA GLY A 39 -2.58 -0.42 27.87
C GLY A 39 -3.76 -1.02 27.12
N GLU A 40 -4.45 -0.25 26.28
CA GLU A 40 -5.55 -0.74 25.47
C GLU A 40 -5.04 -1.32 24.13
N PRO A 41 -5.72 -2.35 23.57
CA PRO A 41 -5.27 -3.01 22.33
C PRO A 41 -5.52 -2.17 21.06
N TYR A 42 -6.08 -1.00 21.19
CA TYR A 42 -6.37 -0.05 20.10
C TYR A 42 -6.23 1.38 20.58
N VAL A 43 -6.11 2.29 19.65
CA VAL A 43 -6.16 3.74 19.87
C VAL A 43 -7.01 4.41 18.78
N VAL A 44 -7.78 5.41 19.16
CA VAL A 44 -8.56 6.21 18.21
C VAL A 44 -7.65 7.26 17.60
N VAL A 45 -7.52 7.25 16.28
CA VAL A 45 -6.79 8.24 15.49
C VAL A 45 -7.81 9.11 14.77
N ASN A 46 -7.55 10.43 14.72
CA ASN A 46 -8.41 11.41 14.02
C ASN A 46 -9.92 11.28 14.37
N ASN A 47 -10.26 11.05 15.63
CA ASN A 47 -11.64 10.81 16.08
C ASN A 47 -12.38 9.70 15.30
N ASN A 48 -11.64 8.73 14.79
CA ASN A 48 -12.14 7.63 13.96
C ASN A 48 -12.77 8.11 12.62
N VAL A 49 -12.33 9.24 12.13
CA VAL A 49 -12.72 9.78 10.83
C VAL A 49 -11.61 9.48 9.83
N PRO A 50 -11.86 8.68 8.78
CA PRO A 50 -10.87 8.42 7.76
C PRO A 50 -10.46 9.70 7.01
N ASP A 51 -9.17 9.84 6.76
CA ASP A 51 -8.57 10.96 6.04
C ASP A 51 -8.29 10.56 4.60
N PHE A 52 -9.34 10.48 3.78
CA PHE A 52 -9.24 10.21 2.36
C PHE A 52 -9.32 11.50 1.55
N GLU A 53 -8.48 11.62 0.54
CA GLU A 53 -8.58 12.70 -0.43
C GLU A 53 -9.94 12.67 -1.15
N GLU A 54 -10.49 13.84 -1.48
CA GLU A 54 -11.77 13.92 -2.19
C GLU A 54 -11.72 13.23 -3.56
N SER A 55 -10.56 13.22 -4.23
CA SER A 55 -10.32 12.49 -5.47
C SER A 55 -10.52 10.98 -5.36
N ASP A 56 -10.30 10.41 -4.16
CA ASP A 56 -10.41 8.98 -3.91
C ASP A 56 -11.84 8.54 -3.58
N LYS A 57 -12.68 9.52 -3.19
CA LYS A 57 -14.10 9.31 -2.87
C LYS A 57 -14.95 9.24 -4.14
N ASN A 58 -14.62 8.33 -5.04
CA ASN A 58 -15.31 8.13 -6.30
C ASN A 58 -15.75 6.66 -6.46
N THR A 59 -16.41 6.33 -7.58
CA THR A 59 -16.92 4.98 -7.85
C THR A 59 -15.97 4.11 -8.66
N ASN A 60 -14.78 4.62 -9.02
CA ASN A 60 -13.79 3.85 -9.76
C ASN A 60 -13.08 2.90 -8.81
N SER A 61 -13.10 1.62 -9.14
CA SER A 61 -12.32 0.64 -8.37
C SER A 61 -10.84 0.74 -8.70
N PHE A 62 -10.02 0.65 -7.68
CA PHE A 62 -8.57 0.57 -7.79
C PHE A 62 -7.99 -0.16 -6.59
N GLU A 63 -6.77 -0.62 -6.74
CA GLU A 63 -5.93 -1.09 -5.65
C GLU A 63 -4.49 -0.59 -5.85
N TYR A 64 -3.83 -0.31 -4.75
CA TYR A 64 -2.46 0.18 -4.72
C TYR A 64 -1.70 -0.46 -3.57
N TYR A 65 -0.48 -0.87 -3.85
CA TYR A 65 0.46 -1.40 -2.86
C TYR A 65 1.82 -0.74 -3.11
N SER A 66 2.32 -0.04 -2.11
CA SER A 66 3.64 0.59 -2.21
C SER A 66 4.74 -0.46 -2.35
N ASP A 67 5.90 -0.05 -2.82
CA ASP A 67 7.08 -0.91 -2.83
C ASP A 67 7.48 -1.29 -1.40
N LEU A 68 8.08 -2.48 -1.25
CA LEU A 68 8.67 -2.89 0.00
C LEU A 68 9.84 -1.96 0.36
N ASP A 69 9.99 -1.68 1.64
CA ASP A 69 11.14 -0.92 2.11
C ASP A 69 12.45 -1.74 2.05
N ALA A 70 13.57 -1.13 2.46
CA ALA A 70 14.89 -1.76 2.46
C ALA A 70 14.99 -3.01 3.37
N LEU A 71 14.04 -3.21 4.28
CA LEU A 71 13.93 -4.39 5.14
C LEU A 71 12.88 -5.39 4.66
N GLY A 72 12.30 -5.17 3.47
CA GLY A 72 11.26 -6.01 2.90
C GLY A 72 9.91 -5.89 3.62
N ARG A 73 9.65 -4.76 4.30
CA ARG A 73 8.38 -4.52 4.99
C ARG A 73 7.38 -3.87 4.04
N CYS A 74 6.12 -4.25 4.16
CA CYS A 74 5.03 -3.59 3.46
C CYS A 74 4.87 -2.15 3.94
N GLY A 75 4.57 -1.26 3.00
CA GLY A 75 4.13 0.09 3.29
C GLY A 75 2.62 0.23 3.12
N VAL A 76 2.18 1.28 2.42
CA VAL A 76 0.76 1.57 2.20
C VAL A 76 0.11 0.49 1.34
N ALA A 77 -1.03 -0.02 1.80
CA ALA A 77 -1.98 -0.82 1.03
C ALA A 77 -3.32 -0.07 1.01
N TYR A 78 -3.81 0.26 -0.17
CA TYR A 78 -4.93 1.17 -0.34
C TYR A 78 -5.82 0.74 -1.51
N ALA A 79 -7.13 0.68 -1.31
CA ALA A 79 -8.06 0.26 -2.35
C ALA A 79 -9.43 0.92 -2.22
N ASN A 80 -10.04 1.20 -3.37
CA ASN A 80 -11.47 1.45 -3.49
C ASN A 80 -12.13 0.18 -4.05
N VAL A 81 -12.74 -0.58 -3.15
CA VAL A 81 -13.21 -1.95 -3.43
C VAL A 81 -14.54 -1.94 -4.16
N SER A 82 -14.61 -2.71 -5.26
CA SER A 82 -15.85 -3.01 -5.97
C SER A 82 -15.93 -4.51 -6.30
N LYS A 83 -17.06 -4.93 -6.89
CA LYS A 83 -17.22 -6.31 -7.34
C LYS A 83 -16.20 -6.74 -8.40
N GLU A 84 -15.64 -5.79 -9.16
CA GLU A 84 -14.65 -6.06 -10.21
C GLU A 84 -13.32 -6.54 -9.65
N LEU A 85 -12.95 -6.08 -8.44
CA LEU A 85 -11.74 -6.51 -7.74
C LEU A 85 -11.94 -7.80 -6.94
N MET A 86 -13.17 -8.15 -6.60
CA MET A 86 -13.45 -9.34 -5.80
C MET A 86 -13.06 -10.62 -6.55
N PRO A 87 -12.53 -11.62 -5.84
CA PRO A 87 -12.10 -12.86 -6.48
C PRO A 87 -13.26 -13.62 -7.10
N VAL A 88 -13.04 -14.12 -8.30
CA VAL A 88 -13.94 -15.08 -9.00
C VAL A 88 -13.47 -16.53 -8.85
N GLU A 89 -12.27 -16.72 -8.30
CA GLU A 89 -11.64 -18.02 -8.08
C GLU A 89 -11.42 -18.29 -6.59
N SER A 90 -11.24 -19.57 -6.26
CA SER A 90 -10.90 -19.96 -4.90
C SER A 90 -9.51 -19.49 -4.51
N ARG A 91 -9.33 -19.13 -3.24
CA ARG A 91 -8.05 -18.72 -2.67
C ARG A 91 -6.99 -19.80 -2.88
N GLY A 92 -5.87 -19.41 -3.46
CA GLY A 92 -4.69 -20.24 -3.64
C GLY A 92 -3.77 -20.30 -2.40
N SER A 93 -2.71 -21.10 -2.51
CA SER A 93 -1.67 -21.16 -1.47
C SER A 93 -0.84 -19.87 -1.47
N ILE A 94 -0.49 -19.41 -0.27
CA ILE A 94 0.40 -18.25 -0.04
C ILE A 94 1.69 -18.66 0.71
N GLY A 95 1.92 -19.96 0.85
CA GLY A 95 3.04 -20.51 1.64
C GLY A 95 4.43 -20.14 1.13
N GLN A 96 4.55 -19.84 -0.16
CA GLN A 96 5.80 -19.43 -0.81
C GLN A 96 6.23 -18.01 -0.43
N VAL A 97 5.30 -17.11 -0.08
CA VAL A 97 5.65 -15.76 0.37
C VAL A 97 6.15 -15.82 1.82
N LYS A 98 7.28 -15.18 2.06
CA LYS A 98 7.87 -15.05 3.40
C LYS A 98 8.03 -13.56 3.71
N PRO A 99 7.02 -12.93 4.30
CA PRO A 99 7.08 -11.51 4.64
C PRO A 99 8.25 -11.22 5.59
N SER A 100 8.63 -9.95 5.69
CA SER A 100 9.66 -9.51 6.65
C SER A 100 9.36 -10.03 8.05
N GLY A 101 10.40 -10.51 8.75
CA GLY A 101 10.27 -11.11 10.08
C GLY A 101 9.67 -12.52 10.12
N TRP A 102 9.43 -13.17 8.97
CA TRP A 102 8.85 -14.51 8.92
C TRP A 102 9.73 -15.54 9.62
N GLN A 103 9.11 -16.27 10.55
CA GLN A 103 9.71 -17.42 11.22
C GLN A 103 8.71 -18.56 11.32
N THR A 104 9.23 -19.79 11.37
CA THR A 104 8.41 -20.98 11.60
C THR A 104 8.64 -21.45 13.04
N VAL A 105 7.76 -21.02 13.94
CA VAL A 105 7.81 -21.36 15.37
C VAL A 105 6.52 -22.07 15.75
N LYS A 106 6.64 -23.14 16.51
CA LYS A 106 5.50 -23.93 16.97
C LYS A 106 5.46 -24.00 18.49
N TYR A 107 4.25 -23.93 19.03
CA TYR A 107 3.94 -24.14 20.43
C TYR A 107 2.70 -25.03 20.57
N ASP A 108 2.70 -25.98 21.49
CA ASP A 108 1.58 -26.91 21.65
C ASP A 108 0.31 -26.24 22.17
N GLN A 109 0.44 -25.19 22.96
CA GLN A 109 -0.67 -24.43 23.53
C GLN A 109 -1.36 -23.46 22.52
N ILE A 110 -0.78 -23.27 21.33
CA ILE A 110 -1.37 -22.41 20.30
C ILE A 110 -2.29 -23.22 19.39
N SER A 111 -3.50 -22.74 19.15
CA SER A 111 -4.40 -23.34 18.17
C SER A 111 -3.75 -23.40 16.78
N GLY A 112 -3.68 -24.59 16.19
CA GLY A 112 -2.95 -24.86 14.94
C GLY A 112 -1.44 -24.88 15.09
N LYS A 113 -0.90 -24.72 16.32
CA LYS A 113 0.51 -24.80 16.73
C LYS A 113 1.44 -23.73 16.20
N TYR A 114 1.18 -23.12 15.05
CA TYR A 114 2.07 -22.09 14.48
C TYR A 114 1.81 -20.71 15.09
N LEU A 115 2.87 -20.11 15.64
CA LEU A 115 2.79 -18.76 16.22
C LEU A 115 2.54 -17.70 15.15
N TYR A 116 3.26 -17.77 14.03
CA TYR A 116 3.20 -16.77 12.98
C TYR A 116 2.28 -17.18 11.83
N ASN A 117 1.58 -16.20 11.31
CA ASN A 117 0.71 -16.31 10.15
C ASN A 117 1.07 -15.25 9.11
N ARG A 118 0.71 -15.52 7.88
CA ARG A 118 0.68 -14.51 6.82
C ARG A 118 -0.65 -13.80 6.88
N CYS A 119 -0.60 -12.50 7.16
CA CYS A 119 -1.77 -11.67 7.25
C CYS A 119 -1.83 -10.74 6.04
N HIS A 120 -2.96 -10.72 5.33
CA HIS A 120 -3.20 -9.73 4.29
C HIS A 120 -3.51 -8.38 4.92
N LEU A 121 -2.95 -7.29 4.37
CA LEU A 121 -3.34 -5.92 4.69
C LEU A 121 -4.74 -5.63 4.14
N ILE A 122 -4.95 -5.94 2.84
CA ILE A 122 -6.27 -5.95 2.22
C ILE A 122 -6.67 -7.40 1.98
N GLY A 123 -7.78 -7.82 2.57
CA GLY A 123 -8.22 -9.22 2.57
C GLY A 123 -8.50 -9.75 1.16
N PHE A 124 -8.14 -11.02 0.90
CA PHE A 124 -8.37 -11.71 -0.38
C PHE A 124 -9.80 -11.56 -0.94
N LEU A 125 -10.82 -11.62 -0.08
CA LEU A 125 -12.22 -11.50 -0.52
C LEU A 125 -12.60 -10.10 -1.02
N LEU A 126 -11.76 -9.10 -0.81
CA LEU A 126 -12.02 -7.71 -1.21
C LEU A 126 -11.41 -7.39 -2.58
N THR A 127 -10.18 -7.85 -2.85
CA THR A 127 -9.43 -7.47 -4.05
C THR A 127 -8.89 -8.65 -4.85
N GLY A 128 -9.11 -9.88 -4.41
CA GLY A 128 -8.60 -11.07 -5.11
C GLY A 128 -7.09 -11.28 -4.99
N GLU A 129 -6.36 -10.35 -4.36
CA GLU A 129 -4.91 -10.42 -4.18
C GLU A 129 -4.53 -11.60 -3.27
N ASN A 130 -3.91 -12.63 -3.86
CA ASN A 130 -3.62 -13.86 -3.13
C ASN A 130 -2.21 -13.88 -2.53
N ALA A 131 -1.19 -13.96 -3.35
CA ALA A 131 0.20 -14.16 -2.94
C ALA A 131 1.08 -12.92 -3.20
N ASN A 132 0.49 -11.75 -3.15
CA ASN A 132 1.20 -10.48 -3.31
C ASN A 132 2.06 -10.20 -2.08
N GLU A 133 3.38 -10.13 -2.26
CA GLU A 133 4.32 -9.86 -1.18
C GLU A 133 4.16 -8.47 -0.56
N LYS A 134 3.63 -7.49 -1.33
CA LYS A 134 3.35 -6.13 -0.87
C LYS A 134 2.07 -6.02 -0.05
N ASN A 135 1.28 -7.10 -0.01
CA ASN A 135 0.02 -7.19 0.73
C ASN A 135 0.08 -8.21 1.88
N LEU A 136 1.23 -8.79 2.15
CA LEU A 136 1.38 -9.83 3.16
C LEU A 136 2.39 -9.44 4.23
N ILE A 137 1.94 -9.44 5.48
CA ILE A 137 2.80 -9.20 6.64
C ILE A 137 2.89 -10.45 7.52
N THR A 138 3.94 -10.50 8.34
CA THR A 138 4.04 -11.47 9.42
C THR A 138 3.23 -10.99 10.62
N GLY A 139 2.22 -11.74 11.01
CA GLY A 139 1.45 -11.48 12.21
C GLY A 139 1.48 -12.66 13.17
N THR A 140 1.24 -12.42 14.45
CA THR A 140 1.06 -13.50 15.44
C THR A 140 -0.39 -13.97 15.44
N ARG A 141 -0.62 -15.15 16.00
CA ARG A 141 -1.97 -15.71 16.14
C ARG A 141 -2.72 -15.11 17.36
N TYR A 142 -2.03 -14.33 18.18
CA TYR A 142 -2.56 -13.62 19.34
C TYR A 142 -2.43 -12.13 19.16
#